data_55aa458fe17bdaa1245a70bdb644867e
#
_entry.id   55aa458fe17bdaa1245a70bdb644867e
#
_cell.length_a   1.000
_cell.length_b   1.000
_cell.length_c   1.000
_cell.angle_alpha   90.00
_cell.angle_beta   90.00
_cell.angle_gamma   90.00
#
_symmetry.space_group_name_H-M   'P 1'
#
loop_
_entity.id
_entity.type
_entity.pdbx_description
1 polymer ?
#
loop_
_entity_poly.entity_id
_entity_poly.type
_entity_poly.pdbx_seq_one_letter_code
_entity_poly.pdbx_strand_id
1 'polypeptide(L)'
;MKTRKIIIALFLCLGLCACDTHETDYELAQLYLGRTEGCNLFAEGDVNIVADNHSNVYNTGTDHVEFAFVKDYVYRLRMINKIPKTGWTDTIEHINLQDGYVGRLLKADGSYKYCRFFVYTENYDANADKYLLLKYHSSFAGK
;
A
#
# COMPACT_ATOMS: atom_id res chain seq x y z
N MET A 1 -19.27 -4.08 -30.97
CA MET A 1 -19.17 -3.77 -31.07
C MET A 1 -18.96 -2.99 -31.06
N LYS A 2 -18.88 -2.71 -30.78
CA LYS A 2 -18.56 -1.99 -30.85
C LYS A 2 -18.82 -1.07 -30.50
N THR A 3 -19.31 -0.93 -30.30
CA THR A 3 -19.53 -0.10 -29.99
C THR A 3 -19.70 0.26 -29.10
N ARG A 4 -19.77 -0.17 -28.71
CA ARG A 4 -19.83 0.10 -27.93
C ARG A 4 -19.20 0.57 -27.25
N LYS A 5 -18.61 0.35 -27.44
CA LYS A 5 -17.84 0.67 -27.02
C LYS A 5 -17.59 1.71 -26.83
N ILE A 6 -17.89 1.85 -27.21
CA ILE A 6 -17.71 2.73 -27.03
C ILE A 6 -17.93 3.51 -26.29
N ILE A 7 -18.46 3.25 -26.09
CA ILE A 7 -18.70 3.91 -25.48
C ILE A 7 -18.41 4.25 -24.57
N ILE A 8 -18.03 3.72 -24.39
CA ILE A 8 -17.55 4.01 -23.73
C ILE A 8 -16.97 4.82 -23.55
N ALA A 9 -16.72 4.86 -24.06
CA ALA A 9 -16.05 5.56 -23.98
C ALA A 9 -16.26 6.68 -23.77
N LEU A 10 -16.99 6.85 -23.92
CA LEU A 10 -17.11 7.75 -23.89
C LEU A 10 -17.42 8.41 -23.05
N PHE A 11 -17.74 8.19 -22.73
CA PHE A 11 -17.93 8.61 -22.19
C PHE A 11 -17.63 9.11 -21.51
N LEU A 12 -17.41 8.86 -21.50
CA LEU A 12 -16.90 9.13 -21.12
C LEU A 12 -16.55 9.94 -20.84
N CYS A 13 -16.68 10.16 -21.15
CA CYS A 13 -16.13 10.80 -21.05
C CYS A 13 -16.12 11.56 -20.49
N LEU A 14 -16.68 11.55 -20.32
CA LEU A 14 -16.63 12.18 -19.87
C LEU A 14 -16.06 12.64 -19.30
N GLY A 15 -15.89 12.62 -19.30
CA GLY A 15 -15.25 12.91 -19.01
C GLY A 15 -14.60 13.22 -18.47
N LEU A 16 -14.52 13.10 -18.62
CA LEU A 16 -13.88 13.21 -18.20
C LEU A 16 -13.05 13.52 -17.55
N CYS A 17 -12.68 13.60 -17.99
CA CYS A 17 -11.74 14.29 -17.12
C CYS A 17 -11.52 13.52 -15.84
N ALA A 18 -12.43 12.75 -15.47
CA ALA A 18 -12.26 11.84 -14.33
C ALA A 18 -11.05 10.95 -14.54
N CYS A 19 -10.59 10.77 -15.73
CA CYS A 19 -9.42 9.96 -16.00
C CYS A 19 -8.17 10.47 -15.28
N ASP A 20 -8.11 11.77 -14.96
CA ASP A 20 -6.99 12.32 -14.21
C ASP A 20 -6.87 11.73 -12.82
N THR A 21 -7.94 11.19 -12.29
CA THR A 21 -7.95 10.70 -10.92
C THR A 21 -7.66 9.22 -10.83
N HIS A 22 -7.56 8.53 -11.96
CA HIS A 22 -7.32 7.09 -11.95
C HIS A 22 -5.85 6.78 -11.83
N GLU A 23 -5.54 5.88 -10.93
CA GLU A 23 -4.23 5.24 -10.87
C GLU A 23 -4.37 3.87 -11.49
N THR A 24 -3.53 3.57 -12.47
CA THR A 24 -3.52 2.27 -13.12
C THR A 24 -2.24 1.50 -12.89
N ASP A 25 -1.25 2.14 -12.27
CA ASP A 25 0.06 1.55 -12.03
C ASP A 25 0.25 1.36 -10.54
N TYR A 26 -0.37 0.31 -10.02
CA TYR A 26 -0.25 -0.03 -8.60
C TYR A 26 -0.47 -1.53 -8.43
N GLU A 27 -0.07 -2.02 -7.26
CA GLU A 27 -0.32 -3.39 -6.87
C GLU A 27 -1.23 -3.43 -5.65
N LEU A 28 -1.89 -4.56 -5.45
CA LEU A 28 -2.79 -4.78 -4.33
C LEU A 28 -2.26 -5.93 -3.49
N ALA A 29 -2.36 -5.78 -2.17
CA ALA A 29 -2.03 -6.83 -1.24
C ALA A 29 -3.15 -6.97 -0.22
N GLN A 30 -3.57 -8.21 0.03
CA GLN A 30 -4.51 -8.52 1.11
C GLN A 30 -3.72 -8.83 2.36
N LEU A 31 -4.04 -8.13 3.44
CA LEU A 31 -3.36 -8.31 4.70
C LEU A 31 -4.39 -8.73 5.74
N TYR A 32 -4.45 -10.03 6.00
CA TYR A 32 -5.41 -10.59 6.95
C TYR A 32 -4.96 -10.35 8.39
N LEU A 33 -5.90 -9.99 9.24
CA LEU A 33 -5.59 -9.76 10.65
C LEU A 33 -5.35 -11.10 11.35
N GLY A 34 -4.29 -11.15 12.14
CA GLY A 34 -4.00 -12.31 12.98
C GLY A 34 -3.40 -13.51 12.26
N ARG A 35 -2.98 -13.36 11.01
CA ARG A 35 -2.35 -14.46 10.28
C ARG A 35 -0.85 -14.30 10.25
N THR A 36 -0.15 -15.43 10.21
CA THR A 36 1.31 -15.45 10.14
C THR A 36 1.83 -15.25 8.73
N GLU A 37 1.01 -15.53 7.72
CA GLU A 37 1.36 -15.26 6.34
C GLU A 37 0.91 -13.86 5.97
N GLY A 38 1.85 -13.05 5.50
CA GLY A 38 1.60 -11.69 5.10
C GLY A 38 2.00 -11.44 3.67
N CYS A 39 2.52 -10.24 3.42
CA CYS A 39 2.89 -9.82 2.08
C CYS A 39 4.26 -9.18 2.09
N ASN A 40 4.86 -9.06 0.90
CA ASN A 40 6.13 -8.35 0.71
C ASN A 40 5.85 -7.13 -0.15
N LEU A 41 5.90 -5.95 0.48
CA LEU A 41 5.61 -4.69 -0.20
C LEU A 41 6.80 -4.13 -0.97
N PHE A 42 7.95 -4.81 -0.94
CA PHE A 42 9.18 -4.35 -1.58
C PHE A 42 9.56 -5.16 -2.82
N ALA A 43 8.91 -6.30 -3.03
CA ALA A 43 9.21 -7.22 -4.14
C ALA A 43 10.65 -7.76 -4.10
N GLU A 44 11.30 -7.71 -2.94
CA GLU A 44 12.63 -8.29 -2.72
C GLU A 44 12.87 -8.48 -1.23
N GLY A 45 13.91 -9.24 -0.90
CA GLY A 45 14.32 -9.46 0.49
C GLY A 45 13.47 -10.49 1.21
N ASP A 46 13.89 -10.82 2.42
CA ASP A 46 13.15 -11.69 3.31
C ASP A 46 12.22 -10.82 4.16
N VAL A 47 11.07 -10.51 3.60
CA VAL A 47 10.08 -9.58 4.15
C VAL A 47 8.73 -10.27 4.19
N ASN A 48 8.09 -10.24 5.34
CA ASN A 48 6.75 -10.77 5.53
C ASN A 48 5.98 -9.80 6.42
N ILE A 49 5.28 -8.87 5.80
CA ILE A 49 4.49 -7.86 6.50
C ILE A 49 3.18 -8.48 6.94
N VAL A 50 2.90 -8.44 8.22
CA VAL A 50 1.69 -9.03 8.82
C VAL A 50 0.94 -7.97 9.63
N ALA A 51 -0.33 -8.24 9.90
CA ALA A 51 -1.14 -7.43 10.80
C ALA A 51 -1.68 -8.34 11.90
N ASP A 52 -1.58 -7.89 13.15
CA ASP A 52 -2.18 -8.63 14.26
C ASP A 52 -3.68 -8.28 14.40
N ASN A 53 -4.34 -8.84 15.40
CA ASN A 53 -5.77 -8.64 15.60
C ASN A 53 -6.14 -7.23 16.06
N HIS A 54 -5.15 -6.40 16.38
CA HIS A 54 -5.35 -5.00 16.78
C HIS A 54 -4.92 -4.05 15.68
N SER A 55 -4.72 -4.55 14.47
CA SER A 55 -4.28 -3.76 13.31
C SER A 55 -2.89 -3.15 13.47
N ASN A 56 -2.04 -3.76 14.29
CA ASN A 56 -0.62 -3.42 14.33
C ASN A 56 0.08 -4.13 13.19
N VAL A 57 0.91 -3.41 12.44
CA VAL A 57 1.55 -3.91 11.23
C VAL A 57 3.06 -3.92 11.43
N TYR A 58 3.69 -5.05 11.14
CA TYR A 58 5.13 -5.22 11.35
C TYR A 58 5.66 -6.31 10.44
N ASN A 59 6.98 -6.39 10.35
CA ASN A 59 7.67 -7.37 9.52
C ASN A 59 8.13 -8.55 10.38
N THR A 60 7.81 -9.76 9.97
CA THR A 60 8.32 -10.99 10.62
C THR A 60 9.45 -11.64 9.84
N GLY A 61 9.79 -11.13 8.65
CA GLY A 61 10.95 -11.60 7.91
C GLY A 61 12.26 -11.16 8.59
N THR A 62 13.38 -11.69 8.13
CA THR A 62 14.67 -11.44 8.77
C THR A 62 15.31 -10.12 8.35
N ASP A 63 14.88 -9.54 7.22
CA ASP A 63 15.43 -8.26 6.79
C ASP A 63 14.83 -7.12 7.61
N HIS A 64 15.60 -6.05 7.75
CA HIS A 64 15.20 -4.92 8.56
C HIS A 64 14.28 -3.99 7.77
N VAL A 65 13.06 -3.82 8.28
CA VAL A 65 12.04 -2.98 7.65
C VAL A 65 11.52 -1.98 8.68
N GLU A 66 11.36 -0.75 8.23
CA GLU A 66 10.74 0.30 9.04
C GLU A 66 9.69 1.04 8.23
N PHE A 67 8.78 1.69 8.93
CA PHE A 67 7.68 2.44 8.33
C PHE A 67 7.65 3.85 8.89
N ALA A 68 7.22 4.79 8.06
CA ALA A 68 6.99 6.17 8.51
C ALA A 68 5.64 6.64 7.99
N PHE A 69 4.83 7.19 8.88
CA PHE A 69 3.54 7.77 8.54
C PHE A 69 3.76 9.02 7.70
N VAL A 70 2.98 9.18 6.63
CA VAL A 70 3.05 10.36 5.77
C VAL A 70 1.83 11.26 5.99
N LYS A 71 0.64 10.69 5.85
CA LYS A 71 -0.58 11.47 6.01
C LYS A 71 -1.79 10.55 6.06
N ASP A 72 -2.91 11.10 6.52
CA ASP A 72 -4.21 10.44 6.48
C ASP A 72 -4.99 10.85 5.22
N TYR A 73 -6.15 10.25 5.05
CA TYR A 73 -7.06 10.52 3.93
C TYR A 73 -6.40 10.34 2.56
N VAL A 74 -5.53 9.34 2.45
CA VAL A 74 -4.89 8.99 1.19
C VAL A 74 -5.85 8.13 0.37
N TYR A 75 -6.10 8.52 -0.86
CA TYR A 75 -6.92 7.74 -1.78
C TYR A 75 -6.22 7.51 -3.13
N ARG A 76 -5.01 8.01 -3.29
CA ARG A 76 -4.12 7.72 -4.43
C ARG A 76 -2.68 7.70 -3.96
N LEU A 77 -1.91 6.79 -4.51
CA LEU A 77 -0.51 6.63 -4.11
C LEU A 77 0.33 7.87 -4.37
N ARG A 78 0.03 8.63 -5.43
CA ARG A 78 0.80 9.85 -5.72
C ARG A 78 0.65 10.93 -4.64
N MET A 79 -0.33 10.79 -3.75
CA MET A 79 -0.45 11.69 -2.60
C MET A 79 0.67 11.45 -1.58
N ILE A 80 1.33 10.28 -1.65
CA ILE A 80 2.51 9.97 -0.86
C ILE A 80 3.71 10.28 -1.75
N ASN A 81 4.22 11.50 -1.68
CA ASN A 81 5.21 11.95 -2.66
C ASN A 81 6.55 12.32 -2.05
N LYS A 82 6.73 12.12 -0.75
CA LYS A 82 7.99 12.42 -0.06
C LYS A 82 8.41 11.26 0.81
N ILE A 83 9.72 11.08 0.94
CA ILE A 83 10.28 10.13 1.89
C ILE A 83 10.51 10.90 3.19
N PRO A 84 9.83 10.52 4.28
CA PRO A 84 10.02 11.19 5.58
C PRO A 84 11.47 11.11 6.05
N LYS A 85 11.94 12.17 6.69
CA LYS A 85 13.29 12.20 7.25
C LYS A 85 13.33 11.62 8.66
N THR A 86 12.20 11.60 9.35
CA THR A 86 12.09 11.13 10.73
C THR A 86 10.80 10.34 10.90
N GLY A 87 10.60 9.77 12.10
CA GLY A 87 9.37 9.05 12.41
C GLY A 87 9.38 7.60 11.96
N TRP A 88 10.56 7.04 11.74
CA TRP A 88 10.68 5.65 11.33
C TRP A 88 10.53 4.72 12.53
N THR A 89 9.66 3.72 12.39
CA THR A 89 9.40 2.71 13.41
C THR A 89 9.33 1.33 12.75
N ASP A 90 9.61 0.30 13.54
CA ASP A 90 9.48 -1.07 13.02
C ASP A 90 8.06 -1.62 13.09
N THR A 91 7.15 -0.91 13.79
CA THR A 91 5.74 -1.32 13.92
C THR A 91 4.85 -0.11 13.69
N ILE A 92 3.84 -0.29 12.84
CA ILE A 92 2.74 0.68 12.73
C ILE A 92 1.70 0.27 13.76
N GLU A 93 1.45 1.13 14.74
CA GLU A 93 0.44 0.86 15.75
C GLU A 93 -0.92 1.29 15.23
N HIS A 94 -1.85 0.34 15.18
CA HIS A 94 -3.25 0.57 14.88
C HIS A 94 -3.46 1.32 13.55
N ILE A 95 -3.05 0.69 12.45
CA ILE A 95 -3.21 1.28 11.13
C ILE A 95 -4.70 1.47 10.81
N ASN A 96 -5.03 2.61 10.25
CA ASN A 96 -6.42 2.97 9.94
C ASN A 96 -6.63 3.04 8.42
N LEU A 97 -7.91 2.96 8.06
CA LEU A 97 -8.33 3.15 6.67
C LEU A 97 -7.78 4.48 6.14
N GLN A 98 -7.23 4.43 4.93
CA GLN A 98 -6.68 5.59 4.21
C GLN A 98 -5.44 6.22 4.84
N ASP A 99 -4.85 5.60 5.86
CA ASP A 99 -3.53 6.02 6.34
C ASP A 99 -2.46 5.68 5.32
N GLY A 100 -1.62 6.65 5.00
CA GLY A 100 -0.54 6.51 4.02
C GLY A 100 0.84 6.47 4.66
N TYR A 101 1.66 5.55 4.18
CA TYR A 101 2.98 5.26 4.74
C TYR A 101 4.03 5.12 3.66
N VAL A 102 5.27 5.38 4.03
CA VAL A 102 6.44 4.92 3.29
C VAL A 102 7.09 3.83 4.12
N GLY A 103 7.44 2.72 3.46
CA GLY A 103 8.25 1.68 4.08
C GLY A 103 9.67 1.74 3.54
N ARG A 104 10.64 1.31 4.35
CA ARG A 104 12.01 1.18 3.87
C ARG A 104 12.61 -0.14 4.30
N LEU A 105 13.34 -0.74 3.37
CA LEU A 105 14.04 -2.00 3.55
C LEU A 105 15.53 -1.72 3.52
N LEU A 106 16.24 -2.08 4.58
CA LEU A 106 17.70 -1.93 4.64
C LEU A 106 18.34 -3.02 3.82
N LYS A 107 19.11 -2.64 2.82
CA LYS A 107 19.79 -3.57 1.94
C LYS A 107 21.18 -3.90 2.48
N ALA A 108 21.75 -4.98 1.96
CA ALA A 108 23.06 -5.46 2.43
C ALA A 108 24.18 -4.42 2.25
N ASP A 109 24.06 -3.55 1.26
CA ASP A 109 25.07 -2.50 1.00
C ASP A 109 24.86 -1.25 1.86
N GLY A 110 23.89 -1.27 2.77
CA GLY A 110 23.59 -0.14 3.65
C GLY A 110 22.62 0.87 3.07
N SER A 111 22.23 0.73 1.82
CA SER A 111 21.22 1.60 1.22
C SER A 111 19.81 1.11 1.58
N TYR A 112 18.82 1.95 1.30
CA TYR A 112 17.42 1.59 1.52
C TYR A 112 16.69 1.46 0.19
N LYS A 113 15.78 0.49 0.14
CA LYS A 113 14.74 0.46 -0.87
C LYS A 113 13.46 0.96 -0.23
N TYR A 114 12.73 1.82 -0.92
CA TYR A 114 11.50 2.42 -0.41
C TYR A 114 10.29 1.88 -1.16
N CYS A 115 9.20 1.68 -0.43
CA CYS A 115 7.87 1.46 -0.98
C CYS A 115 6.94 2.53 -0.44
N ARG A 116 5.78 2.70 -1.07
CA ARG A 116 4.72 3.52 -0.52
C ARG A 116 3.41 2.74 -0.59
N PHE A 117 2.56 2.93 0.39
CA PHE A 117 1.30 2.21 0.45
C PHE A 117 0.28 2.95 1.31
N PHE A 118 -0.98 2.59 1.12
CA PHE A 118 -2.04 3.05 2.02
C PHE A 118 -3.12 1.97 2.12
N VAL A 119 -3.95 2.06 3.16
CA VAL A 119 -5.07 1.14 3.36
C VAL A 119 -6.21 1.61 2.47
N TYR A 120 -6.45 0.87 1.40
CA TYR A 120 -7.45 1.20 0.40
C TYR A 120 -8.86 0.88 0.89
N THR A 121 -9.08 -0.32 1.40
CA THR A 121 -10.36 -0.74 1.99
C THR A 121 -10.11 -1.74 3.10
N GLU A 122 -11.14 -1.92 3.94
CA GLU A 122 -11.24 -3.03 4.89
C GLU A 122 -12.40 -3.89 4.43
N ASN A 123 -12.22 -5.20 4.46
CA ASN A 123 -13.25 -6.12 3.98
C ASN A 123 -13.21 -7.43 4.75
N TYR A 124 -14.22 -8.25 4.50
CA TYR A 124 -14.31 -9.60 5.04
C TYR A 124 -14.40 -10.56 3.86
N ASP A 125 -13.73 -11.70 3.98
CA ASP A 125 -13.83 -12.74 2.96
C ASP A 125 -15.08 -13.59 3.18
N ALA A 126 -15.22 -14.66 2.38
CA ALA A 126 -16.40 -15.55 2.46
C ALA A 126 -16.50 -16.27 3.81
N ASN A 127 -15.40 -16.38 4.55
CA ASN A 127 -15.37 -17.00 5.87
C ASN A 127 -15.52 -15.99 7.00
N ALA A 128 -15.85 -14.73 6.68
CA ALA A 128 -15.96 -13.63 7.62
C ALA A 128 -14.63 -13.24 8.28
N ASP A 129 -13.50 -13.57 7.65
CA ASP A 129 -12.19 -13.14 8.11
C ASP A 129 -11.88 -11.76 7.56
N LYS A 130 -11.49 -10.87 8.46
CA LYS A 130 -11.21 -9.48 8.10
C LYS A 130 -9.82 -9.33 7.49
N TYR A 131 -9.74 -8.54 6.45
CA TYR A 131 -8.46 -8.17 5.87
C TYR A 131 -8.44 -6.70 5.49
N LEU A 132 -7.22 -6.17 5.44
CA LEU A 132 -6.95 -4.85 4.90
C LEU A 132 -6.48 -5.03 3.46
N LEU A 133 -7.03 -4.25 2.55
CA LEU A 133 -6.55 -4.23 1.17
C LEU A 133 -5.64 -3.03 1.02
N LEU A 134 -4.36 -3.30 0.75
CA LEU A 134 -3.36 -2.26 0.59
C LEU A 134 -3.14 -1.99 -0.89
N LYS A 135 -3.07 -0.72 -1.25
CA LYS A 135 -2.57 -0.29 -2.54
C LYS A 135 -1.13 0.13 -2.36
N TYR A 136 -0.24 -0.31 -3.23
CA TYR A 136 1.17 -0.01 -3.03
C TYR A 136 1.97 0.06 -4.31
N HIS A 137 3.12 0.74 -4.23
CA HIS A 137 4.20 0.65 -5.19
C HIS A 137 5.40 0.06 -4.47
N SER A 138 5.96 -1.02 -5.02
CA SER A 138 7.09 -1.71 -4.39
C SER A 138 8.41 -0.96 -4.57
N SER A 139 8.43 0.07 -5.40
CA SER A 139 9.59 0.91 -5.61
C SER A 139 9.15 2.37 -5.64
N PHE A 140 9.79 3.20 -4.82
CA PHE A 140 9.41 4.60 -4.67
C PHE A 140 10.65 5.44 -4.38
N ALA A 141 10.84 6.49 -5.17
CA ALA A 141 12.01 7.36 -5.02
C ALA A 141 11.70 8.65 -4.25
N GLY A 142 10.45 9.06 -4.21
CA GLY A 142 10.07 10.31 -3.57
C GLY A 142 10.47 11.53 -4.38
N LYS A 143 10.30 12.69 -3.78
CA LYS A 143 10.68 13.97 -4.36
C LYS A 143 11.38 14.82 -3.34
#